data_a372d618ddde601882f2eae260283872
#
_entry.id   a372d618ddde601882f2eae260283872
#
_cell.length_a   1.000
_cell.length_b   1.000
_cell.length_c   1.000
_cell.angle_alpha   90.00
_cell.angle_beta   90.00
_cell.angle_gamma   90.00
#
_symmetry.space_group_name_H-M   'P 1'
#
loop_
_entity.id
_entity.type
_entity.pdbx_description
1 polymer ?
#
loop_
_entity_poly.entity_id
_entity_poly.type
_entity_poly.pdbx_seq_one_letter_code
_entity_poly.pdbx_strand_id
1 'polypeptide(L)' 'MKYRVRDILEYTIAIVSEFASKFNLTEKQAYRYINFHKGLNFIEENYGIIHTLDFNEAVDSDAIFCRKNGGEL' A
#
# COMPACT_ATOMS: atom_id res chain seq x y z
N MET A 1 -9.26 13.29 13.14
CA MET A 1 -8.58 12.09 12.64
C MET A 1 -7.98 11.30 13.80
N LYS A 2 -8.15 10.00 13.77
CA LYS A 2 -7.75 9.12 14.87
C LYS A 2 -6.24 8.85 14.90
N TYR A 3 -5.59 8.85 13.73
CA TYR A 3 -4.18 8.56 13.59
C TYR A 3 -3.45 9.77 13.03
N ARG A 4 -2.17 9.91 13.40
CA ARG A 4 -1.38 11.04 12.92
C ARG A 4 -1.01 10.84 11.46
N VAL A 5 -1.00 11.94 10.70
CA VAL A 5 -0.61 11.92 9.28
C VAL A 5 0.79 11.34 9.12
N ARG A 6 1.71 11.70 10.02
CA ARG A 6 3.09 11.17 9.99
C ARG A 6 3.10 9.65 10.05
N ASP A 7 2.31 9.06 10.94
CA ASP A 7 2.29 7.61 11.11
C ASP A 7 1.76 6.93 9.86
N ILE A 8 0.72 7.48 9.27
CA ILE A 8 0.16 6.93 8.02
C ILE A 8 1.18 7.05 6.90
N LEU A 9 1.87 8.17 6.81
CA LEU A 9 2.86 8.41 5.77
C LEU A 9 4.04 7.45 5.89
N GLU A 10 4.57 7.27 7.10
CA GLU A 10 5.68 6.35 7.32
C GLU A 10 5.28 4.91 7.00
N TYR A 11 4.07 4.54 7.39
CA TYR A 11 3.55 3.22 7.08
C TYR A 11 3.40 3.03 5.58
N THR A 12 2.91 4.05 4.88
CA THR A 12 2.75 4.01 3.43
C THR A 12 4.10 3.79 2.73
N ILE A 13 5.14 4.47 3.19
CA ILE A 13 6.47 4.30 2.64
C ILE A 13 6.94 2.86 2.83
N ALA A 14 6.70 2.28 4.00
CA ALA A 14 7.07 0.90 4.28
C ALA A 14 6.31 -0.07 3.37
N ILE A 15 5.01 0.16 3.16
CA ILE A 15 4.20 -0.68 2.28
C ILE A 15 4.69 -0.60 0.84
N VAL A 16 5.01 0.59 0.36
CA VAL A 16 5.54 0.76 -1.00
C VAL A 16 6.84 -0.04 -1.17
N SER A 17 7.72 0.03 -0.18
CA SER A 17 8.99 -0.70 -0.22
C SER A 17 8.77 -2.21 -0.25
N GLU A 18 7.89 -2.72 0.60
CA GLU A 18 7.58 -4.15 0.65
C GLU A 18 6.88 -4.61 -0.64
N PHE A 19 5.98 -3.79 -1.16
CA PHE A 19 5.31 -4.06 -2.43
C PHE A 19 6.34 -4.18 -3.55
N ALA A 20 7.28 -3.24 -3.60
CA ALA A 20 8.33 -3.25 -4.61
C ALA A 20 9.14 -4.54 -4.54
N SER A 21 9.51 -4.95 -3.32
CA SER A 21 10.27 -6.18 -3.12
C SER A 21 9.48 -7.40 -3.57
N LYS A 22 8.20 -7.45 -3.20
CA LYS A 22 7.36 -8.60 -3.52
C LYS A 22 7.15 -8.80 -5.02
N PHE A 23 6.98 -7.70 -5.76
CA PHE A 23 6.70 -7.77 -7.19
C PHE A 23 7.91 -7.47 -8.06
N ASN A 24 9.10 -7.42 -7.44
CA ASN A 24 10.36 -7.20 -8.15
C ASN A 24 10.35 -5.90 -8.96
N LEU A 25 9.90 -4.83 -8.31
CA LEU A 25 9.84 -3.49 -8.89
C LEU A 25 10.79 -2.57 -8.14
N THR A 26 11.14 -1.45 -8.78
CA THR A 26 11.77 -0.37 -8.03
C THR A 26 10.72 0.28 -7.14
N GLU A 27 11.15 1.00 -6.12
CA GLU A 27 10.20 1.72 -5.26
C GLU A 27 9.40 2.75 -6.05
N LYS A 28 10.04 3.39 -7.03
CA LYS A 28 9.37 4.34 -7.90
C LYS A 28 8.26 3.68 -8.72
N GLN A 29 8.55 2.50 -9.28
CA GLN A 29 7.56 1.74 -10.04
C GLN A 29 6.42 1.30 -9.15
N ALA A 30 6.73 0.81 -7.95
CA ALA A 30 5.70 0.38 -7.01
C ALA A 30 4.81 1.55 -6.60
N TYR A 31 5.41 2.69 -6.27
CA TYR A 31 4.66 3.87 -5.88
C TYR A 31 3.71 4.30 -7.00
N ARG A 32 4.22 4.36 -8.23
CA ARG A 32 3.40 4.76 -9.38
C ARG A 32 2.22 3.81 -9.60
N TYR A 33 2.48 2.53 -9.51
CA TYR A 33 1.44 1.52 -9.68
C TYR A 33 0.37 1.65 -8.60
N ILE A 34 0.79 1.70 -7.34
CA ILE A 34 -0.13 1.79 -6.21
C ILE A 34 -0.95 3.07 -6.31
N ASN A 35 -0.30 4.18 -6.62
CA ASN A 35 -0.98 5.47 -6.73
C ASN A 35 -1.99 5.48 -7.89
N PHE A 36 -1.60 4.94 -9.03
CA PHE A 36 -2.45 4.93 -10.21
C PHE A 36 -3.73 4.11 -9.98
N HIS A 37 -3.62 3.04 -9.23
CA HIS A 37 -4.75 2.15 -8.98
C HIS A 37 -5.40 2.39 -7.62
N LYS A 38 -5.24 3.59 -7.08
CA LYS A 38 -5.89 4.06 -5.85
C LYS A 38 -5.47 3.31 -4.60
N GLY A 39 -4.34 2.61 -4.65
CA GLY A 39 -3.84 1.86 -3.52
C GLY A 39 -3.38 2.75 -2.37
N LEU A 40 -2.95 3.98 -2.65
CA LEU A 40 -2.59 4.92 -1.58
C LEU A 40 -3.82 5.32 -0.78
N ASN A 41 -4.94 5.54 -1.46
CA ASN A 41 -6.21 5.86 -0.79
C ASN A 41 -6.66 4.69 0.07
N PHE A 42 -6.48 3.46 -0.43
CA PHE A 42 -6.80 2.26 0.33
C PHE A 42 -6.02 2.22 1.65
N ILE A 43 -4.71 2.49 1.58
CA ILE A 43 -3.86 2.48 2.78
C ILE A 43 -4.35 3.52 3.77
N GLU A 44 -4.60 4.74 3.30
CA GLU A 44 -5.02 5.83 4.17
C GLU A 44 -6.36 5.54 4.83
N GLU A 45 -7.33 5.06 4.06
CA GLU A 45 -8.67 4.82 4.58
C GLU A 45 -8.76 3.61 5.49
N ASN A 46 -7.85 2.65 5.32
CA ASN A 46 -7.89 1.40 6.07
C ASN A 46 -6.71 1.23 7.03
N TYR A 47 -5.98 2.30 7.27
CA TYR A 47 -4.79 2.26 8.12
C TYR A 47 -5.06 1.60 9.47
N GLY A 48 -6.19 1.95 10.09
CA GLY A 48 -6.52 1.42 11.40
C GLY A 48 -6.57 -0.10 11.46
N ILE A 49 -6.99 -0.72 10.36
CA ILE A 49 -7.10 -2.17 10.27
C ILE A 49 -5.79 -2.78 9.77
N ILE A 50 -5.28 -2.27 8.65
CA ILE A 50 -4.17 -2.93 7.98
C ILE A 50 -2.85 -2.83 8.74
N HIS A 51 -2.66 -1.75 9.53
CA HIS A 51 -1.39 -1.63 10.26
C HIS A 51 -1.26 -2.64 11.40
N THR A 52 -2.33 -3.35 11.74
CA THR A 52 -2.28 -4.43 12.73
C THR A 52 -1.91 -5.78 12.10
N LEU A 53 -1.92 -5.85 10.76
CA LEU A 53 -1.54 -7.05 10.03
C LEU A 53 -0.03 -7.04 9.80
N ASP A 54 0.55 -8.22 9.51
CA ASP A 54 1.94 -8.19 9.10
C ASP A 54 2.04 -7.58 7.69
N PHE A 55 3.28 -7.20 7.29
CA PHE A 55 3.46 -6.52 6.02
C PHE A 55 3.03 -7.35 4.81
N ASN A 56 3.23 -8.67 4.85
CA ASN A 56 2.82 -9.53 3.75
C ASN A 56 1.31 -9.45 3.55
N GLU A 57 0.56 -9.55 4.62
CA GLU A 57 -0.90 -9.48 4.55
C GLU A 57 -1.37 -8.10 4.09
N ALA A 58 -0.74 -7.05 4.61
CA ALA A 58 -1.10 -5.69 4.22
C ALA A 58 -0.80 -5.44 2.75
N VAL A 59 0.35 -5.89 2.26
CA VAL A 59 0.73 -5.76 0.85
C VAL A 59 -0.22 -6.56 -0.03
N ASP A 60 -0.57 -7.77 0.37
CA ASP A 60 -1.51 -8.59 -0.39
C ASP A 60 -2.87 -7.91 -0.49
N SER A 61 -3.34 -7.33 0.59
CA SER A 61 -4.62 -6.63 0.61
C SER A 61 -4.61 -5.43 -0.35
N ASP A 62 -3.53 -4.67 -0.32
CA ASP A 62 -3.37 -3.52 -1.21
C ASP A 62 -3.28 -3.97 -2.67
N ALA A 63 -2.57 -5.06 -2.93
CA ALA A 63 -2.45 -5.61 -4.29
C ALA A 63 -3.81 -6.04 -4.82
N ILE A 64 -4.62 -6.67 -3.99
CA ILE A 64 -5.98 -7.08 -4.37
C ILE A 64 -6.81 -5.85 -4.70
N PHE A 65 -6.71 -4.83 -3.87
CA PHE A 65 -7.44 -3.58 -4.11
C PHE A 65 -7.01 -2.94 -5.43
N CYS A 66 -5.71 -2.89 -5.69
CA CYS A 66 -5.19 -2.34 -6.95
C CYS A 66 -5.71 -3.10 -8.16
N ARG A 67 -5.76 -4.44 -8.08
CA ARG A 67 -6.30 -5.25 -9.18
C ARG A 67 -7.77 -4.93 -9.45
N LYS A 68 -8.54 -4.68 -8.41
CA LYS A 68 -9.96 -4.31 -8.57
C LYS A 68 -10.12 -2.94 -9.20
N ASN A 69 -9.07 -2.15 -9.21
CA ASN A 69 -9.07 -0.81 -9.79
C ASN A 69 -8.21 -0.74 -11.04
N GLY A 70 -8.16 -1.84 -11.79
CA GLY A 70 -7.53 -1.88 -13.11
C GLY A 70 -6.09 -2.34 -13.13
N GLY A 71 -5.52 -2.71 -12.00
CA GLY A 71 -4.15 -3.19 -11.95
C GLY A 71 -4.01 -4.64 -12.38
N GLU A 72 -2.78 -5.04 -12.69
CA GLU A 72 -2.48 -6.38 -13.19
C GLU A 72 -1.55 -7.20 -12.29
N LEU A 73 -0.97 -6.56 -11.29
CA LEU A 73 -0.04 -7.25 -10.39
C LEU A 73 -0.74 -8.01 -9.27
#